data_d3fe20e101f2347ce91810af0d2252aa
#
_entry.id   d3fe20e101f2347ce91810af0d2252aa
#
_cell.length_a   1.000
_cell.length_b   1.000
_cell.length_c   1.000
_cell.angle_alpha   90.00
_cell.angle_beta   90.00
_cell.angle_gamma   90.00
#
_symmetry.space_group_name_H-M   'P 1'
#
loop_
_entity.id
_entity.type
_entity.pdbx_description
1 polymer ?
#
loop_
_entity_poly.entity_id
_entity_poly.type
_entity_poly.pdbx_seq_one_letter_code
_entity_poly.pdbx_strand_id
1 'polypeptide(L)'
;RVLHKVIPNLFAGPEIDYQNLYNSSFEVDENRPNIERPLGADGSANLGLGGALVYDNRHNVLNVRKGYFGEIGVLRYSNNLGSTYSFTGVNIDARGYHPIRGRNVLAWQTKGDFFSGDVPFNQMALMGGEVMMRGYYYGRYRDNNMLAAQAEYRMLPFSFSKRFGATLFAGTAAVAPRFGDFSLDQFRLAGGGGIRYLLFPKKDIFVRLDVGFTREGFGFYLFPGEAF
;
A
#
# COMPACT_ATOMS: atom_id res chain seq x y z
N ARG A 1 -15.81 7.06 1.68
CA ARG A 1 -16.01 6.20 2.85
C ARG A 1 -16.55 7.01 4.03
N VAL A 2 -17.59 6.50 4.69
CA VAL A 2 -18.14 7.07 5.93
C VAL A 2 -18.19 5.96 6.97
N LEU A 3 -17.39 6.08 8.04
CA LEU A 3 -17.29 5.08 9.08
C LEU A 3 -17.95 5.56 10.37
N HIS A 4 -18.75 4.71 10.98
CA HIS A 4 -19.33 4.92 12.29
C HIS A 4 -18.66 4.02 13.33
N LYS A 5 -18.43 4.55 14.53
CA LYS A 5 -17.85 3.79 15.65
C LYS A 5 -18.88 2.78 16.16
N VAL A 6 -18.56 1.49 16.07
CA VAL A 6 -19.42 0.39 16.53
C VAL A 6 -19.15 0.08 18.01
N ILE A 7 -17.87 -0.12 18.33
CA ILE A 7 -17.35 -0.31 19.70
C ILE A 7 -16.03 0.45 19.84
N PRO A 8 -15.42 0.57 21.01
CA PRO A 8 -14.10 1.19 21.15
C PRO A 8 -13.09 0.64 20.14
N ASN A 9 -12.45 1.55 19.39
CA ASN A 9 -11.44 1.26 18.35
C ASN A 9 -11.94 0.51 17.10
N LEU A 10 -13.21 0.16 17.00
CA LEU A 10 -13.78 -0.51 15.82
C LEU A 10 -14.79 0.38 15.12
N PHE A 11 -14.60 0.54 13.83
CA PHE A 11 -15.42 1.38 12.96
C PHE A 11 -15.91 0.56 11.76
N ALA A 12 -17.13 0.78 11.33
CA ALA A 12 -17.71 0.16 10.15
C ALA A 12 -18.57 1.15 9.39
N GLY A 13 -18.70 0.96 8.10
CA GLY A 13 -19.59 1.80 7.31
C GLY A 13 -19.50 1.59 5.81
N PRO A 14 -20.36 2.30 5.06
CA PRO A 14 -20.40 2.22 3.61
C PRO A 14 -19.15 2.86 2.97
N GLU A 15 -18.82 2.31 1.82
CA GLU A 15 -17.75 2.80 0.94
C GLU A 15 -18.29 2.99 -0.46
N ILE A 16 -17.90 4.11 -1.06
CA ILE A 16 -18.19 4.43 -2.46
C ILE A 16 -16.86 4.82 -3.11
N ASP A 17 -16.60 4.24 -4.25
CA ASP A 17 -15.49 4.61 -5.13
C ASP A 17 -16.01 4.93 -6.52
N TYR A 18 -15.51 6.01 -7.11
CA TYR A 18 -15.79 6.37 -8.48
C TYR A 18 -14.51 6.74 -9.20
N GLN A 19 -14.23 6.02 -10.26
CA GLN A 19 -13.08 6.28 -11.13
C GLN A 19 -13.53 6.43 -12.57
N ASN A 20 -13.02 7.47 -13.22
CA ASN A 20 -13.26 7.72 -14.63
C ASN A 20 -11.92 7.95 -15.34
N LEU A 21 -11.55 7.00 -16.17
CA LEU A 21 -10.41 7.10 -17.08
C LEU A 21 -10.95 7.51 -18.45
N TYR A 22 -10.61 8.70 -18.89
CA TYR A 22 -11.04 9.27 -20.18
C TYR A 22 -9.84 9.79 -20.97
N ASN A 23 -9.99 9.96 -22.28
CA ASN A 23 -8.95 10.43 -23.19
C ASN A 23 -7.66 9.60 -23.09
N SER A 24 -7.79 8.29 -22.84
CA SER A 24 -6.67 7.37 -22.84
C SER A 24 -6.34 6.95 -24.27
N SER A 25 -5.04 6.90 -24.59
CA SER A 25 -4.54 6.32 -25.83
C SER A 25 -3.60 5.17 -25.48
N PHE A 26 -3.72 4.08 -26.21
CA PHE A 26 -2.81 2.95 -26.09
C PHE A 26 -1.90 2.94 -27.32
N GLU A 27 -0.63 3.30 -27.11
CA GLU A 27 0.39 3.23 -28.14
C GLU A 27 1.05 1.85 -28.11
N VAL A 28 1.06 1.18 -29.24
CA VAL A 28 1.76 -0.09 -29.41
C VAL A 28 3.24 0.19 -29.62
N ASP A 29 4.10 -0.38 -28.80
CA ASP A 29 5.56 -0.34 -29.02
C ASP A 29 5.88 -1.07 -30.32
N GLU A 30 6.50 -0.39 -31.29
CA GLU A 30 6.88 -0.96 -32.59
C GLU A 30 7.78 -2.21 -32.46
N ASN A 31 8.54 -2.30 -31.36
CA ASN A 31 9.37 -3.46 -31.04
C ASN A 31 8.57 -4.63 -30.43
N ARG A 32 7.30 -4.41 -30.10
CA ARG A 32 6.39 -5.39 -29.50
C ARG A 32 4.98 -5.31 -30.11
N PRO A 33 4.83 -5.54 -31.40
CA PRO A 33 3.55 -5.32 -32.11
C PRO A 33 2.41 -6.26 -31.67
N ASN A 34 2.72 -7.36 -30.98
CA ASN A 34 1.75 -8.38 -30.56
C ASN A 34 1.30 -8.24 -29.10
N ILE A 35 1.50 -7.08 -28.46
CA ILE A 35 0.95 -6.85 -27.12
C ILE A 35 -0.56 -6.70 -27.23
N GLU A 36 -1.29 -7.57 -26.55
CA GLU A 36 -2.74 -7.43 -26.41
C GLU A 36 -3.08 -6.15 -25.64
N ARG A 37 -4.09 -5.42 -26.12
CA ARG A 37 -4.59 -4.23 -25.45
C ARG A 37 -5.19 -4.63 -24.10
N PRO A 38 -4.75 -4.03 -22.99
CA PRO A 38 -5.31 -4.36 -21.69
C PRO A 38 -6.77 -3.91 -21.59
N LEU A 39 -7.56 -4.61 -20.79
CA LEU A 39 -8.93 -4.24 -20.53
C LEU A 39 -8.98 -2.80 -19.96
N GLY A 40 -9.84 -1.95 -20.54
CA GLY A 40 -9.95 -0.55 -20.16
C GLY A 40 -8.95 0.40 -20.84
N ALA A 41 -8.15 -0.06 -21.82
CA ALA A 41 -7.19 0.78 -22.53
C ALA A 41 -7.83 2.00 -23.25
N ASP A 42 -9.06 1.89 -23.66
CA ASP A 42 -9.83 2.96 -24.32
C ASP A 42 -10.58 3.86 -23.32
N GLY A 43 -10.37 3.64 -22.03
CA GLY A 43 -11.03 4.33 -20.94
C GLY A 43 -12.12 3.50 -20.27
N SER A 44 -12.52 3.94 -19.09
CA SER A 44 -13.61 3.29 -18.33
C SER A 44 -14.15 4.21 -17.24
N ALA A 45 -15.45 4.16 -17.00
CA ALA A 45 -16.07 4.75 -15.82
C ALA A 45 -16.59 3.64 -14.93
N ASN A 46 -16.13 3.59 -13.68
CA ASN A 46 -16.48 2.54 -12.75
C ASN A 46 -16.94 3.12 -11.41
N LEU A 47 -18.14 2.70 -10.99
CA LEU A 47 -18.73 3.03 -9.70
C LEU A 47 -18.76 1.79 -8.83
N GLY A 48 -18.01 1.83 -7.72
CA GLY A 48 -17.95 0.79 -6.71
C GLY A 48 -18.77 1.15 -5.49
N LEU A 49 -19.61 0.23 -5.03
CA LEU A 49 -20.35 0.33 -3.79
C LEU A 49 -19.98 -0.83 -2.87
N GLY A 50 -19.84 -0.54 -1.58
CA GLY A 50 -19.46 -1.56 -0.63
C GLY A 50 -19.39 -1.07 0.79
N GLY A 51 -18.49 -1.65 1.56
CA GLY A 51 -18.29 -1.29 2.96
C GLY A 51 -16.91 -1.64 3.47
N ALA A 52 -16.57 -1.04 4.59
CA ALA A 52 -15.30 -1.26 5.26
C ALA A 52 -15.47 -1.45 6.76
N LEU A 53 -14.55 -2.24 7.33
CA LEU A 53 -14.35 -2.43 8.74
C LEU A 53 -12.93 -1.99 9.09
N VAL A 54 -12.78 -1.12 10.09
CA VAL A 54 -11.49 -0.59 10.53
C VAL A 54 -11.35 -0.74 12.03
N TYR A 55 -10.27 -1.36 12.46
CA TYR A 55 -9.83 -1.38 13.85
C TYR A 55 -8.60 -0.49 14.00
N ASP A 56 -8.63 0.49 14.91
CA ASP A 56 -7.51 1.39 15.15
C ASP A 56 -7.37 1.72 16.64
N ASN A 57 -6.35 1.17 17.29
CA ASN A 57 -5.98 1.51 18.67
C ASN A 57 -4.58 2.14 18.77
N ARG A 58 -4.06 2.67 17.66
CA ARG A 58 -2.78 3.39 17.64
C ARG A 58 -2.84 4.61 18.56
N HIS A 59 -1.77 4.84 19.32
CA HIS A 59 -1.70 5.97 20.23
C HIS A 59 -1.51 7.33 19.55
N ASN A 60 -1.00 7.30 18.32
CA ASN A 60 -0.73 8.47 17.47
C ASN A 60 -0.74 8.00 16.02
N VAL A 61 -1.23 8.82 15.10
CA VAL A 61 -1.29 8.51 13.66
C VAL A 61 -0.10 9.07 12.87
N LEU A 62 0.64 10.04 13.44
CA LEU A 62 1.75 10.72 12.76
C LEU A 62 3.09 10.01 12.94
N ASN A 63 3.32 9.44 14.11
CA ASN A 63 4.48 8.61 14.41
C ASN A 63 4.05 7.51 15.38
N VAL A 64 3.67 6.40 14.83
CA VAL A 64 3.10 5.30 15.59
C VAL A 64 4.20 4.50 16.27
N ARG A 65 4.15 4.42 17.61
CA ARG A 65 5.12 3.67 18.42
C ARG A 65 4.52 2.42 19.05
N LYS A 66 3.18 2.39 19.21
CA LYS A 66 2.46 1.26 19.80
C LYS A 66 1.03 1.18 19.29
N GLY A 67 0.48 -0.02 19.30
CA GLY A 67 -0.89 -0.29 18.89
C GLY A 67 -0.97 -1.01 17.56
N TYR A 68 -2.17 -1.20 17.10
CA TYR A 68 -2.49 -1.94 15.89
C TYR A 68 -3.46 -1.14 15.03
N PHE A 69 -3.36 -1.35 13.76
CA PHE A 69 -4.33 -0.92 12.75
C PHE A 69 -4.70 -2.14 11.91
N GLY A 70 -5.98 -2.30 11.64
CA GLY A 70 -6.48 -3.34 10.73
C GLY A 70 -7.64 -2.79 9.92
N GLU A 71 -7.62 -3.04 8.64
CA GLU A 71 -8.67 -2.61 7.71
C GLU A 71 -9.01 -3.74 6.75
N ILE A 72 -10.29 -3.92 6.50
CA ILE A 72 -10.80 -4.69 5.37
C ILE A 72 -11.91 -3.88 4.69
N GLY A 73 -11.77 -3.68 3.38
CA GLY A 73 -12.76 -3.04 2.52
C GLY A 73 -13.20 -3.98 1.41
N VAL A 74 -14.46 -3.94 1.06
CA VAL A 74 -15.01 -4.70 -0.05
C VAL A 74 -15.82 -3.76 -0.92
N LEU A 75 -15.52 -3.72 -2.23
CA LEU A 75 -16.22 -2.91 -3.22
C LEU A 75 -16.70 -3.80 -4.36
N ARG A 76 -17.96 -3.65 -4.74
CA ARG A 76 -18.54 -4.27 -5.93
C ARG A 76 -18.79 -3.21 -7.00
N TYR A 77 -18.18 -3.38 -8.14
CA TYR A 77 -18.42 -2.63 -9.37
C TYR A 77 -19.32 -3.46 -10.28
N SER A 78 -20.32 -2.84 -10.86
CA SER A 78 -21.30 -3.56 -11.68
C SER A 78 -21.85 -2.67 -12.79
N ASN A 79 -22.05 -3.27 -13.96
CA ASN A 79 -22.71 -2.59 -15.08
C ASN A 79 -24.11 -2.10 -14.69
N ASN A 80 -24.81 -2.79 -13.79
CA ASN A 80 -26.11 -2.35 -13.27
C ASN A 80 -26.03 -1.10 -12.42
N LEU A 81 -24.85 -0.71 -11.94
CA LEU A 81 -24.56 0.52 -11.19
C LEU A 81 -23.95 1.60 -12.09
N GLY A 82 -23.88 1.38 -13.40
CA GLY A 82 -23.30 2.33 -14.36
C GLY A 82 -21.79 2.17 -14.56
N SER A 83 -21.17 1.09 -14.04
CA SER A 83 -19.78 0.78 -14.33
C SER A 83 -19.60 0.20 -15.73
N THR A 84 -18.49 0.54 -16.38
CA THR A 84 -18.10 -0.08 -17.67
C THR A 84 -17.79 -1.56 -17.49
N TYR A 85 -17.19 -1.94 -16.37
CA TYR A 85 -16.77 -3.31 -16.06
C TYR A 85 -17.40 -3.82 -14.77
N SER A 86 -17.55 -5.16 -14.69
CA SER A 86 -18.11 -5.83 -13.51
C SER A 86 -17.04 -6.62 -12.79
N PHE A 87 -16.62 -6.16 -11.60
CA PHE A 87 -15.62 -6.82 -10.77
C PHE A 87 -15.85 -6.55 -9.28
N THR A 88 -15.15 -7.29 -8.43
CA THR A 88 -15.16 -7.09 -6.99
C THR A 88 -13.72 -6.87 -6.51
N GLY A 89 -13.52 -5.88 -5.68
CA GLY A 89 -12.24 -5.63 -4.98
C GLY A 89 -12.36 -5.89 -3.48
N VAL A 90 -11.36 -6.54 -2.92
CA VAL A 90 -11.17 -6.72 -1.49
C VAL A 90 -9.80 -6.17 -1.13
N ASN A 91 -9.75 -5.18 -0.23
CA ASN A 91 -8.52 -4.58 0.24
C ASN A 91 -8.33 -4.91 1.72
N ILE A 92 -7.13 -5.33 2.08
CA ILE A 92 -6.73 -5.65 3.46
C ILE A 92 -5.46 -4.88 3.79
N ASP A 93 -5.42 -4.24 4.96
CA ASP A 93 -4.21 -3.61 5.51
C ASP A 93 -4.15 -3.91 7.02
N ALA A 94 -3.11 -4.58 7.45
CA ALA A 94 -2.87 -4.88 8.85
C ALA A 94 -1.48 -4.36 9.26
N ARG A 95 -1.42 -3.61 10.37
CA ARG A 95 -0.20 -2.99 10.89
C ARG A 95 -0.08 -3.20 12.37
N GLY A 96 1.13 -3.46 12.83
CA GLY A 96 1.43 -3.55 14.25
C GLY A 96 2.69 -2.79 14.61
N TYR A 97 2.69 -2.20 15.81
CA TYR A 97 3.76 -1.37 16.31
C TYR A 97 4.10 -1.78 17.75
N HIS A 98 5.32 -2.23 17.93
CA HIS A 98 5.79 -2.79 19.19
C HIS A 98 6.98 -1.97 19.70
N PRO A 99 6.82 -1.22 20.83
CA PRO A 99 7.96 -0.63 21.50
C PRO A 99 8.96 -1.72 21.89
N ILE A 100 10.22 -1.48 21.53
CA ILE A 100 11.34 -2.32 21.99
C ILE A 100 12.10 -1.51 23.05
N ARG A 101 13.36 -1.78 23.28
CA ARG A 101 14.19 -1.09 24.27
C ARG A 101 14.31 0.40 23.94
N GLY A 102 14.05 1.26 24.91
CA GLY A 102 14.17 2.71 24.81
C GLY A 102 13.06 3.32 23.94
N ARG A 103 13.45 4.03 22.87
CA ARG A 103 12.54 4.69 21.92
C ARG A 103 12.40 3.92 20.61
N ASN A 104 12.98 2.75 20.54
CA ASN A 104 12.94 1.93 19.32
C ASN A 104 11.58 1.26 19.15
N VAL A 105 11.20 1.06 17.90
CA VAL A 105 9.93 0.44 17.52
C VAL A 105 10.18 -0.62 16.47
N LEU A 106 9.62 -1.80 16.65
CA LEU A 106 9.43 -2.77 15.57
C LEU A 106 8.04 -2.54 15.00
N ALA A 107 7.97 -2.10 13.76
CA ALA A 107 6.73 -1.94 13.02
C ALA A 107 6.63 -3.01 11.93
N TRP A 108 5.43 -3.51 11.66
CA TRP A 108 5.16 -4.42 10.56
C TRP A 108 3.85 -4.04 9.87
N GLN A 109 3.77 -4.36 8.59
CA GLN A 109 2.57 -4.19 7.77
C GLN A 109 2.41 -5.39 6.85
N THR A 110 1.19 -5.86 6.71
CA THR A 110 0.78 -6.79 5.66
C THR A 110 -0.36 -6.16 4.88
N LYS A 111 -0.26 -6.17 3.57
CA LYS A 111 -1.25 -5.59 2.67
C LYS A 111 -1.67 -6.63 1.63
N GLY A 112 -2.96 -6.70 1.33
CA GLY A 112 -3.52 -7.49 0.25
C GLY A 112 -4.55 -6.69 -0.54
N ASP A 113 -4.43 -6.70 -1.85
CA ASP A 113 -5.40 -6.14 -2.78
C ASP A 113 -5.83 -7.28 -3.71
N PHE A 114 -7.08 -7.68 -3.66
CA PHE A 114 -7.60 -8.85 -4.38
C PHE A 114 -8.80 -8.46 -5.23
N PHE A 115 -8.67 -8.62 -6.53
CA PHE A 115 -9.72 -8.30 -7.48
C PHE A 115 -10.13 -9.55 -8.28
N SER A 116 -11.41 -9.64 -8.59
CA SER A 116 -11.98 -10.73 -9.38
C SER A 116 -13.08 -10.25 -10.30
N GLY A 117 -13.16 -10.79 -11.50
CA GLY A 117 -14.06 -10.36 -12.58
C GLY A 117 -13.31 -9.62 -13.68
N ASP A 118 -13.99 -8.74 -14.41
CA ASP A 118 -13.43 -7.98 -15.51
C ASP A 118 -12.72 -6.73 -15.00
N VAL A 119 -11.51 -6.91 -14.45
CA VAL A 119 -10.73 -5.85 -13.81
C VAL A 119 -9.99 -5.01 -14.86
N PRO A 120 -10.33 -3.72 -15.05
CA PRO A 120 -9.59 -2.89 -16.00
C PRO A 120 -8.18 -2.58 -15.47
N PHE A 121 -7.24 -2.35 -16.38
CA PHE A 121 -5.81 -2.21 -16.06
C PHE A 121 -5.49 -1.13 -15.03
N ASN A 122 -6.28 -0.05 -15.01
CA ASN A 122 -6.13 1.06 -14.07
C ASN A 122 -6.64 0.76 -12.66
N GLN A 123 -7.35 -0.37 -12.47
CA GLN A 123 -7.89 -0.84 -11.20
C GLN A 123 -7.10 -2.05 -10.64
N MET A 124 -6.16 -2.60 -11.41
CA MET A 124 -5.32 -3.71 -10.95
C MET A 124 -4.52 -3.37 -9.71
N ALA A 125 -4.21 -4.37 -8.90
CA ALA A 125 -3.33 -4.25 -7.76
C ALA A 125 -1.90 -3.90 -8.19
N LEU A 126 -1.29 -2.92 -7.52
CA LEU A 126 0.00 -2.35 -7.89
C LEU A 126 1.04 -2.62 -6.80
N MET A 127 2.19 -3.18 -7.18
CA MET A 127 3.34 -3.42 -6.30
C MET A 127 4.45 -2.41 -6.57
N GLY A 128 5.06 -1.88 -5.50
CA GLY A 128 6.14 -0.90 -5.54
C GLY A 128 5.74 0.47 -4.99
N GLY A 129 6.72 1.33 -4.79
CA GLY A 129 6.49 2.73 -4.38
C GLY A 129 7.20 3.11 -3.08
N GLU A 130 6.88 4.30 -2.60
CA GLU A 130 7.55 4.94 -1.45
C GLU A 130 7.11 4.41 -0.08
N VAL A 131 6.00 3.68 -0.02
CA VAL A 131 5.43 3.14 1.22
C VAL A 131 5.74 1.65 1.36
N MET A 132 5.51 0.89 0.30
CA MET A 132 5.65 -0.56 0.27
C MET A 132 6.60 -0.97 -0.85
N MET A 133 7.51 -1.93 -0.59
CA MET A 133 8.49 -2.41 -1.58
C MET A 133 9.37 -1.31 -2.16
N ARG A 134 9.90 -0.44 -1.28
CA ARG A 134 10.81 0.66 -1.65
C ARG A 134 12.03 0.13 -2.40
N GLY A 135 12.34 0.76 -3.53
CA GLY A 135 13.35 0.33 -4.51
C GLY A 135 12.72 -0.09 -5.84
N TYR A 136 11.48 -0.56 -5.82
CA TYR A 136 10.66 -0.67 -7.03
C TYR A 136 9.86 0.61 -7.26
N TYR A 137 9.72 1.06 -8.51
CA TYR A 137 8.83 2.18 -8.83
C TYR A 137 7.35 1.75 -8.65
N TYR A 138 6.47 2.72 -8.45
CA TYR A 138 5.05 2.46 -8.24
C TYR A 138 4.42 1.74 -9.43
N GLY A 139 3.79 0.58 -9.18
CA GLY A 139 3.20 -0.26 -10.20
C GLY A 139 4.21 -1.01 -11.09
N ARG A 140 5.47 -1.20 -10.62
CA ARG A 140 6.48 -2.01 -11.34
C ARG A 140 5.94 -3.39 -11.71
N TYR A 141 5.22 -3.99 -10.81
CA TYR A 141 4.44 -5.20 -11.04
C TYR A 141 2.98 -4.90 -10.78
N ARG A 142 2.13 -5.41 -11.62
CA ARG A 142 0.68 -5.27 -11.47
C ARG A 142 -0.02 -6.53 -11.93
N ASP A 143 -1.09 -6.88 -11.25
CA ASP A 143 -1.99 -7.96 -11.62
C ASP A 143 -3.32 -7.79 -10.88
N ASN A 144 -4.24 -8.73 -11.03
CA ASN A 144 -5.52 -8.67 -10.32
C ASN A 144 -5.35 -8.82 -8.80
N ASN A 145 -4.29 -9.50 -8.34
CA ASN A 145 -4.07 -9.73 -6.92
C ASN A 145 -2.65 -9.35 -6.52
N MET A 146 -2.51 -8.76 -5.35
CA MET A 146 -1.23 -8.43 -4.72
C MET A 146 -1.25 -8.84 -3.25
N LEU A 147 -0.17 -9.46 -2.80
CA LEU A 147 0.10 -9.72 -1.39
C LEU A 147 1.48 -9.19 -1.04
N ALA A 148 1.56 -8.39 0.02
CA ALA A 148 2.81 -7.78 0.47
C ALA A 148 2.93 -7.81 1.99
N ALA A 149 4.16 -7.95 2.46
CA ALA A 149 4.51 -7.81 3.87
C ALA A 149 5.84 -7.05 4.01
N GLN A 150 5.93 -6.22 5.04
CA GLN A 150 7.17 -5.51 5.38
C GLN A 150 7.34 -5.35 6.89
N ALA A 151 8.59 -5.18 7.31
CA ALA A 151 8.92 -4.85 8.67
C ALA A 151 9.95 -3.71 8.71
N GLU A 152 9.90 -2.89 9.75
CA GLU A 152 10.81 -1.79 10.01
C GLU A 152 11.30 -1.82 11.45
N TYR A 153 12.60 -1.66 11.62
CA TYR A 153 13.20 -1.36 12.91
C TYR A 153 13.52 0.13 12.97
N ARG A 154 12.74 0.86 13.76
CA ARG A 154 12.80 2.33 13.88
C ARG A 154 13.52 2.74 15.15
N MET A 155 14.57 3.53 15.01
CA MET A 155 15.35 4.14 16.10
C MET A 155 15.03 5.65 16.13
N LEU A 156 14.02 6.10 16.92
CA LEU A 156 13.35 7.40 16.75
C LEU A 156 13.21 8.21 18.04
N PRO A 157 14.03 9.18 18.28
CA PRO A 157 15.38 9.44 17.79
C PRO A 157 16.40 8.53 18.49
N PHE A 158 17.64 8.56 18.07
CA PHE A 158 18.73 7.87 18.76
C PHE A 158 18.83 8.30 20.24
N SER A 159 19.34 7.42 21.10
CA SER A 159 19.53 7.72 22.53
C SER A 159 20.51 8.89 22.76
N PHE A 160 21.47 9.06 21.88
CA PHE A 160 22.48 10.12 21.92
C PHE A 160 22.07 11.39 21.15
N SER A 161 20.93 11.40 20.48
CA SER A 161 20.48 12.54 19.68
C SER A 161 19.07 12.96 20.05
N LYS A 162 18.83 14.28 20.07
CA LYS A 162 17.49 14.84 20.28
C LYS A 162 16.65 14.92 18.99
N ARG A 163 17.29 14.78 17.83
CA ARG A 163 16.63 15.03 16.53
C ARG A 163 16.84 13.96 15.49
N PHE A 164 17.98 13.28 15.50
CA PHE A 164 18.31 12.30 14.48
C PHE A 164 17.93 10.89 14.92
N GLY A 165 17.41 10.14 13.98
CA GLY A 165 17.11 8.72 14.08
C GLY A 165 17.41 8.00 12.78
N ALA A 166 17.14 6.71 12.75
CA ALA A 166 17.28 5.88 11.55
C ALA A 166 16.23 4.78 11.53
N THR A 167 16.02 4.20 10.36
CA THR A 167 15.17 3.04 10.16
C THR A 167 15.88 2.05 9.25
N LEU A 168 15.77 0.77 9.56
CA LEU A 168 16.09 -0.34 8.67
C LEU A 168 14.77 -1.03 8.30
N PHE A 169 14.64 -1.44 7.05
CA PHE A 169 13.43 -2.08 6.58
C PHE A 169 13.71 -3.23 5.62
N ALA A 170 12.81 -4.19 5.61
CA ALA A 170 12.76 -5.25 4.63
C ALA A 170 11.31 -5.60 4.32
N GLY A 171 11.06 -6.02 3.10
CA GLY A 171 9.73 -6.40 2.65
C GLY A 171 9.77 -7.41 1.52
N THR A 172 8.63 -8.02 1.31
CA THR A 172 8.39 -8.97 0.23
C THR A 172 6.98 -8.79 -0.32
N ALA A 173 6.83 -8.99 -1.62
CA ALA A 173 5.52 -8.93 -2.27
C ALA A 173 5.50 -9.76 -3.54
N ALA A 174 4.30 -10.21 -3.91
CA ALA A 174 4.00 -10.87 -5.16
C ALA A 174 2.70 -10.34 -5.75
N VAL A 175 2.55 -10.45 -7.06
CA VAL A 175 1.30 -10.25 -7.79
C VAL A 175 0.93 -11.53 -8.53
N ALA A 176 -0.37 -11.78 -8.71
CA ALA A 176 -0.87 -12.96 -9.39
C ALA A 176 -2.23 -12.70 -10.06
N PRO A 177 -2.57 -13.37 -11.17
CA PRO A 177 -3.87 -13.21 -11.83
C PRO A 177 -5.03 -13.71 -10.98
N ARG A 178 -4.82 -14.76 -10.15
CA ARG A 178 -5.82 -15.31 -9.23
C ARG A 178 -5.21 -15.55 -7.87
N PHE A 179 -6.03 -15.53 -6.83
CA PHE A 179 -5.56 -15.80 -5.46
C PHE A 179 -4.85 -17.17 -5.31
N GLY A 180 -5.32 -18.19 -6.01
CA GLY A 180 -4.73 -19.53 -5.98
C GLY A 180 -3.41 -19.69 -6.77
N ASP A 181 -3.03 -18.67 -7.55
CA ASP A 181 -1.86 -18.72 -8.42
C ASP A 181 -0.59 -18.14 -7.75
N PHE A 182 -0.68 -17.68 -6.49
CA PHE A 182 0.50 -17.26 -5.75
C PHE A 182 1.45 -18.43 -5.50
N SER A 183 2.72 -18.26 -5.88
CA SER A 183 3.79 -19.20 -5.62
C SER A 183 5.01 -18.49 -4.99
N LEU A 184 5.81 -19.22 -4.21
CA LEU A 184 6.91 -18.62 -3.44
C LEU A 184 8.00 -18.00 -4.33
N ASP A 185 8.20 -18.49 -5.53
CA ASP A 185 9.17 -17.98 -6.50
C ASP A 185 8.78 -16.60 -7.10
N GLN A 186 7.51 -16.24 -7.03
CA GLN A 186 7.01 -14.93 -7.48
C GLN A 186 7.31 -13.82 -6.48
N PHE A 187 7.58 -14.14 -5.21
CA PHE A 187 7.82 -13.13 -4.20
C PHE A 187 9.14 -12.39 -4.46
N ARG A 188 9.02 -11.09 -4.65
CA ARG A 188 10.12 -10.15 -4.81
C ARG A 188 10.54 -9.61 -3.45
N LEU A 189 11.83 -9.36 -3.29
CA LEU A 189 12.39 -8.82 -2.07
C LEU A 189 12.80 -7.36 -2.27
N ALA A 190 12.60 -6.56 -1.24
CA ALA A 190 13.10 -5.20 -1.13
C ALA A 190 13.65 -4.98 0.28
N GLY A 191 14.69 -4.18 0.41
CA GLY A 191 15.23 -3.84 1.73
C GLY A 191 16.06 -2.58 1.66
N GLY A 192 16.29 -1.96 2.81
CA GLY A 192 17.05 -0.73 2.83
C GLY A 192 17.08 -0.09 4.21
N GLY A 193 17.41 1.19 4.21
CA GLY A 193 17.45 1.98 5.42
C GLY A 193 17.28 3.46 5.13
N GLY A 194 17.15 4.24 6.18
CA GLY A 194 16.98 5.68 6.02
C GLY A 194 17.27 6.45 7.29
N ILE A 195 17.49 7.75 7.09
CA ILE A 195 17.68 8.70 8.16
C ILE A 195 16.36 9.36 8.51
N ARG A 196 16.21 9.69 9.76
CA ARG A 196 15.06 10.40 10.33
C ARG A 196 15.52 11.70 10.97
N TYR A 197 14.86 12.80 10.61
CA TYR A 197 15.09 14.09 11.27
C TYR A 197 13.79 14.57 11.91
N LEU A 198 13.80 14.76 13.23
CA LEU A 198 12.64 15.25 13.99
C LEU A 198 12.40 16.73 13.70
N LEU A 199 11.50 17.00 12.76
CA LEU A 199 11.17 18.33 12.28
C LEU A 199 10.34 19.11 13.32
N PHE A 200 9.26 18.50 13.80
CA PHE A 200 8.35 19.09 14.78
C PHE A 200 8.32 18.29 16.09
N PRO A 201 9.20 18.63 17.08
CA PRO A 201 9.31 17.87 18.34
C PRO A 201 8.00 17.79 19.13
N LYS A 202 7.20 18.86 19.15
CA LYS A 202 5.92 18.91 19.88
C LYS A 202 4.86 17.97 19.28
N LYS A 203 4.95 17.67 18.00
CA LYS A 203 4.01 16.80 17.26
C LYS A 203 4.61 15.43 16.96
N ASP A 204 5.87 15.20 17.33
CA ASP A 204 6.62 13.97 17.04
C ASP A 204 6.65 13.61 15.54
N ILE A 205 6.80 14.63 14.67
CA ILE A 205 6.81 14.48 13.22
C ILE A 205 8.25 14.47 12.72
N PHE A 206 8.62 13.39 12.03
CA PHE A 206 9.91 13.24 11.36
C PHE A 206 9.80 13.51 9.86
N VAL A 207 10.91 13.94 9.28
CA VAL A 207 11.18 13.82 7.85
C VAL A 207 12.06 12.59 7.66
N ARG A 208 11.72 11.75 6.72
CA ARG A 208 12.48 10.56 6.35
C ARG A 208 13.19 10.74 5.01
N LEU A 209 14.41 10.26 4.95
CA LEU A 209 15.15 10.01 3.71
C LEU A 209 15.50 8.53 3.68
N ASP A 210 14.85 7.79 2.80
CA ASP A 210 15.04 6.34 2.65
C ASP A 210 15.78 6.02 1.36
N VAL A 211 16.59 4.97 1.41
CA VAL A 211 17.17 4.30 0.23
C VAL A 211 16.71 2.85 0.27
N GLY A 212 15.98 2.45 -0.76
CA GLY A 212 15.51 1.07 -0.95
C GLY A 212 16.27 0.38 -2.07
N PHE A 213 16.65 -0.86 -1.84
CA PHE A 213 17.38 -1.71 -2.77
C PHE A 213 16.55 -2.93 -3.15
N THR A 214 16.64 -3.32 -4.40
CA THR A 214 16.00 -4.51 -4.97
C THR A 214 16.98 -5.21 -5.92
N ARG A 215 16.59 -6.33 -6.50
CA ARG A 215 17.38 -6.97 -7.56
C ARG A 215 17.42 -6.17 -8.86
N GLU A 216 16.52 -5.23 -9.05
CA GLU A 216 16.39 -4.43 -10.28
C GLU A 216 17.01 -3.04 -10.18
N GLY A 217 17.43 -2.64 -8.97
CA GLY A 217 18.01 -1.32 -8.75
C GLY A 217 17.73 -0.78 -7.35
N PHE A 218 17.74 0.53 -7.24
CA PHE A 218 17.50 1.24 -5.99
C PHE A 218 16.62 2.48 -6.20
N GLY A 219 16.05 2.99 -5.11
CA GLY A 219 15.27 4.22 -5.11
C GLY A 219 15.51 5.07 -3.89
N PHE A 220 15.37 6.40 -4.06
CA PHE A 220 15.44 7.39 -2.98
C PHE A 220 14.06 7.97 -2.71
N TYR A 221 13.75 8.18 -1.42
CA TYR A 221 12.43 8.64 -0.99
C TYR A 221 12.58 9.67 0.12
N LEU A 222 12.11 10.90 -0.12
CA LEU A 222 12.09 11.99 0.85
C LEU A 222 10.64 12.37 1.14
N PHE A 223 10.17 12.09 2.35
CA PHE A 223 8.79 12.34 2.76
C PHE A 223 8.69 12.79 4.22
N PRO A 224 7.66 13.57 4.59
CA PRO A 224 7.27 13.77 5.98
C PRO A 224 6.57 12.51 6.51
N GLY A 225 6.82 12.18 7.79
CA GLY A 225 6.24 11.02 8.47
C GLY A 225 6.98 9.71 8.20
N GLU A 226 6.46 8.63 8.79
CA GLU A 226 6.94 7.27 8.54
C GLU A 226 6.22 6.65 7.32
N ALA A 227 6.69 5.49 6.85
CA ALA A 227 6.12 4.86 5.66
C ALA A 227 4.71 4.30 5.91
N PHE A 228 4.41 3.86 7.16
CA PHE A 228 3.10 3.33 7.55
C PHE A 228 2.86 3.45 9.05
#